data_3f704df9abf86a6c42eba5dce4258573
#
_entry.id   3f704df9abf86a6c42eba5dce4258573
#
_cell.length_a   1.000
_cell.length_b   1.000
_cell.length_c   1.000
_cell.angle_alpha   90.00
_cell.angle_beta   90.00
_cell.angle_gamma   90.00
#
_symmetry.space_group_name_H-M   'P 1'
#
loop_
_entity.id
_entity.type
_entity.pdbx_description
1 polymer ?
#
loop_
_entity_poly.entity_id
_entity_poly.type
_entity_poly.pdbx_seq_one_letter_code
_entity_poly.pdbx_strand_id
1 'polypeptide(L)'
;MASKKNKLIGKRQERLSAIMTQALALNLRSIEEYRAWCGAEGFSAGLNKTRIQLMRERQHFKYEQATQKLKQQKREGNRRCVIQKLYTNELNGKDLGSEVMQEISAGFRKAGNRKLLRTVLLQLDENSKLLTHVDYVKGIIKLVAHFHLWLRPVSEWEPKTRNADRQFASFARHLFARYEVPAFMDSVWLRGSVKAQGWFIHLGKGENIRTASSLPITMTRKMAHHFFRTPANYDVKAAFRWAQVHALGGNKRIADAVAETRMARSFKDDEFWLSVLLFFIANPLLDTQHYGPIVDYIWHKKYENRMLFIERGVAREEGPEQPNFSMHGRTPGTLLRQVEDWHRRLGRESRGGNLNWEKSSFSDFRYREGQANSRNMKVWTIRELLNSSELVTEGRAQSHCVATYARSCFTGATSIWTMDLQETQARRKMVTIELQNRSKIICQVRGLRNRKATDREMDVIRRWADMEGLTVAAYL
;
A
#
# COMPACT_ATOMS: atom_id res chain seq x y z
N MET A 1 15.79 25.27 -58.31
CA MET A 1 14.51 25.14 -57.52
C MET A 1 14.38 23.77 -56.84
N ALA A 2 14.86 22.67 -57.38
CA ALA A 2 14.78 21.32 -56.77
C ALA A 2 15.47 21.19 -55.37
N SER A 3 16.64 21.83 -55.18
CA SER A 3 17.40 21.77 -53.93
C SER A 3 16.67 22.40 -52.70
N LYS A 4 15.94 23.50 -52.91
CA LYS A 4 15.14 24.15 -51.85
C LYS A 4 13.90 23.31 -51.45
N LYS A 5 13.31 22.60 -52.43
CA LYS A 5 12.12 21.75 -52.21
C LYS A 5 12.51 20.48 -51.41
N ASN A 6 13.65 19.88 -51.73
CA ASN A 6 14.17 18.73 -50.99
C ASN A 6 14.59 19.06 -49.54
N LYS A 7 15.17 20.25 -49.35
CA LYS A 7 15.53 20.72 -47.98
C LYS A 7 14.30 21.04 -47.14
N LEU A 8 13.21 21.47 -47.74
CA LEU A 8 11.93 21.70 -47.06
C LEU A 8 11.23 20.37 -46.70
N ILE A 9 11.30 19.38 -47.58
CA ILE A 9 10.73 18.05 -47.37
C ILE A 9 11.50 17.35 -46.24
N GLY A 10 12.83 17.39 -46.21
CA GLY A 10 13.65 16.84 -45.16
C GLY A 10 13.33 17.45 -43.78
N LYS A 11 13.27 18.80 -43.71
CA LYS A 11 12.89 19.51 -42.46
C LYS A 11 11.46 19.17 -41.98
N ARG A 12 10.53 18.90 -42.90
CA ARG A 12 9.16 18.47 -42.56
C ARG A 12 9.14 17.06 -42.02
N GLN A 13 9.93 16.15 -42.58
CA GLN A 13 10.08 14.77 -42.11
C GLN A 13 10.75 14.71 -40.74
N GLU A 14 11.83 15.46 -40.50
CA GLU A 14 12.48 15.57 -39.19
C GLU A 14 11.53 16.12 -38.13
N ARG A 15 10.70 17.08 -38.50
CA ARG A 15 9.70 17.68 -37.61
C ARG A 15 8.57 16.71 -37.24
N LEU A 16 8.11 15.89 -38.20
CA LEU A 16 7.11 14.85 -37.95
C LEU A 16 7.67 13.70 -37.15
N SER A 17 8.93 13.32 -37.39
CA SER A 17 9.64 12.32 -36.60
C SER A 17 9.79 12.75 -35.14
N ALA A 18 10.19 14.01 -34.91
CA ALA A 18 10.31 14.56 -33.55
C ALA A 18 8.97 14.65 -32.82
N ILE A 19 7.88 15.00 -33.53
CA ILE A 19 6.51 15.00 -32.96
C ILE A 19 6.07 13.58 -32.61
N MET A 20 6.37 12.60 -33.48
CA MET A 20 6.05 11.20 -33.23
C MET A 20 6.82 10.63 -32.02
N THR A 21 8.11 11.00 -31.88
CA THR A 21 8.92 10.63 -30.71
C THR A 21 8.30 11.16 -29.42
N GLN A 22 7.78 12.40 -29.46
CA GLN A 22 7.13 13.01 -28.31
C GLN A 22 5.76 12.39 -28.00
N ALA A 23 5.00 12.01 -29.04
CA ALA A 23 3.75 11.27 -28.89
C ALA A 23 4.00 9.90 -28.22
N LEU A 24 4.99 9.16 -28.71
CA LEU A 24 5.36 7.87 -28.12
C LEU A 24 5.84 7.98 -26.67
N ALA A 25 6.51 9.07 -26.32
CA ALA A 25 6.93 9.35 -24.92
C ALA A 25 5.74 9.57 -23.98
N LEU A 26 4.60 9.99 -24.52
CA LEU A 26 3.33 10.17 -23.80
C LEU A 26 2.40 8.94 -23.91
N ASN A 27 2.88 7.82 -24.47
CA ASN A 27 2.09 6.62 -24.78
C ASN A 27 0.97 6.82 -25.83
N LEU A 28 1.08 7.85 -26.64
CA LEU A 28 0.15 8.12 -27.76
C LEU A 28 0.65 7.41 -29.01
N ARG A 29 -0.26 6.80 -29.78
CA ARG A 29 0.08 5.90 -30.90
C ARG A 29 0.25 6.61 -32.23
N SER A 30 -0.27 7.82 -32.36
CA SER A 30 -0.24 8.58 -33.60
C SER A 30 -0.02 10.07 -33.35
N ILE A 31 0.32 10.80 -34.47
CA ILE A 31 0.45 12.25 -34.44
C ILE A 31 -0.93 12.91 -34.25
N GLU A 32 -2.01 12.26 -34.71
CA GLU A 32 -3.37 12.72 -34.50
C GLU A 32 -3.78 12.64 -33.04
N GLU A 33 -3.49 11.52 -32.36
CA GLU A 33 -3.70 11.38 -30.91
C GLU A 33 -2.90 12.44 -30.13
N TYR A 34 -1.65 12.69 -30.54
CA TYR A 34 -0.83 13.74 -29.93
C TYR A 34 -1.43 15.14 -30.12
N ARG A 35 -1.97 15.43 -31.31
CA ARG A 35 -2.63 16.70 -31.58
C ARG A 35 -3.93 16.85 -30.79
N ALA A 36 -4.72 15.79 -30.70
CA ALA A 36 -5.94 15.75 -29.88
C ALA A 36 -5.63 15.95 -28.40
N TRP A 37 -4.60 15.25 -27.91
CA TRP A 37 -4.12 15.42 -26.53
C TRP A 37 -3.62 16.84 -26.28
N CYS A 38 -2.81 17.42 -27.16
CA CYS A 38 -2.38 18.81 -27.04
C CYS A 38 -3.57 19.79 -27.03
N GLY A 39 -4.59 19.53 -27.86
CA GLY A 39 -5.82 20.34 -27.89
C GLY A 39 -6.61 20.24 -26.60
N ALA A 40 -6.73 19.02 -26.03
CA ALA A 40 -7.40 18.79 -24.76
C ALA A 40 -6.67 19.45 -23.57
N GLU A 41 -5.33 19.48 -23.60
CA GLU A 41 -4.49 20.09 -22.57
C GLU A 41 -4.20 21.58 -22.80
N GLY A 42 -4.76 22.18 -23.87
CA GLY A 42 -4.56 23.60 -24.20
C GLY A 42 -3.18 23.92 -24.78
N PHE A 43 -2.43 22.93 -25.28
CA PHE A 43 -1.12 23.10 -25.90
C PHE A 43 -1.18 23.18 -27.43
N SER A 44 -0.29 23.95 -28.03
CA SER A 44 -0.12 23.85 -29.48
C SER A 44 0.76 22.64 -29.85
N ALA A 45 0.34 21.86 -30.85
CA ALA A 45 1.00 20.63 -31.29
C ALA A 45 2.30 20.87 -32.08
N GLY A 46 3.15 21.84 -31.72
CA GLY A 46 4.38 22.19 -32.41
C GLY A 46 5.60 22.19 -31.51
N LEU A 47 6.76 21.76 -32.07
CA LEU A 47 8.03 21.70 -31.33
C LEU A 47 8.76 23.06 -31.24
N ASN A 48 8.53 23.97 -32.17
CA ASN A 48 9.16 25.28 -32.19
C ASN A 48 8.13 26.35 -31.85
N LYS A 49 8.06 26.67 -30.56
CA LYS A 49 7.18 27.73 -30.06
C LYS A 49 7.97 29.02 -29.92
N THR A 50 7.43 30.11 -30.43
CA THR A 50 8.00 31.43 -30.16
C THR A 50 7.79 31.81 -28.68
N ARG A 51 8.64 32.71 -28.17
CA ARG A 51 8.52 33.24 -26.82
C ARG A 51 7.10 33.79 -26.51
N ILE A 52 6.44 34.34 -27.51
CA ILE A 52 5.07 34.88 -27.40
C ILE A 52 4.06 33.72 -27.27
N GLN A 53 4.23 32.62 -28.00
CA GLN A 53 3.35 31.48 -27.91
C GLN A 53 3.49 30.79 -26.52
N LEU A 54 4.71 30.64 -26.00
CA LEU A 54 4.96 30.14 -24.66
C LEU A 54 4.37 31.03 -23.56
N MET A 55 4.40 32.36 -23.73
CA MET A 55 3.74 33.25 -22.79
C MET A 55 2.22 33.13 -22.80
N ARG A 56 1.61 33.04 -24.01
CA ARG A 56 0.16 32.81 -24.15
C ARG A 56 -0.30 31.48 -23.56
N GLU A 57 0.46 30.41 -23.77
CA GLU A 57 0.16 29.09 -23.18
C GLU A 57 0.26 29.13 -21.66
N ARG A 58 1.29 29.76 -21.08
CA ARG A 58 1.41 29.97 -19.63
C ARG A 58 0.27 30.79 -19.05
N GLN A 59 -0.23 31.84 -19.79
CA GLN A 59 -1.38 32.61 -19.37
C GLN A 59 -2.66 31.79 -19.46
N HIS A 60 -2.84 31.00 -20.53
CA HIS A 60 -3.98 30.12 -20.69
C HIS A 60 -4.01 29.03 -19.60
N PHE A 61 -2.89 28.40 -19.31
CA PHE A 61 -2.76 27.41 -18.23
C PHE A 61 -3.09 28.03 -16.85
N LYS A 62 -2.60 29.23 -16.57
CA LYS A 62 -2.97 29.94 -15.33
C LYS A 62 -4.47 30.29 -15.26
N TYR A 63 -5.04 30.65 -16.39
CA TYR A 63 -6.49 30.96 -16.49
C TYR A 63 -7.31 29.66 -16.29
N GLU A 64 -6.91 28.55 -16.91
CA GLU A 64 -7.58 27.27 -16.72
C GLU A 64 -7.43 26.74 -15.27
N GLN A 65 -6.26 26.85 -14.66
CA GLN A 65 -6.10 26.54 -13.24
C GLN A 65 -6.99 27.40 -12.34
N ALA A 66 -7.10 28.69 -12.63
CA ALA A 66 -8.01 29.59 -11.90
C ALA A 66 -9.48 29.22 -12.11
N THR A 67 -9.85 28.86 -13.35
CA THR A 67 -11.20 28.40 -13.69
C THR A 67 -11.54 27.05 -13.06
N GLN A 68 -10.60 26.15 -13.05
CA GLN A 68 -10.73 24.85 -12.35
C GLN A 68 -10.87 25.06 -10.83
N LYS A 69 -10.06 25.95 -10.23
CA LYS A 69 -10.21 26.33 -8.82
C LYS A 69 -11.58 26.91 -8.52
N LEU A 70 -12.10 27.81 -9.38
CA LEU A 70 -13.44 28.38 -9.25
C LEU A 70 -14.54 27.33 -9.43
N LYS A 71 -14.38 26.37 -10.36
CA LYS A 71 -15.31 25.26 -10.54
C LYS A 71 -15.25 24.31 -9.33
N GLN A 72 -14.07 24.12 -8.78
CA GLN A 72 -13.87 23.32 -7.57
C GLN A 72 -14.50 23.99 -6.35
N GLN A 73 -14.31 25.31 -6.18
CA GLN A 73 -14.97 26.09 -5.12
C GLN A 73 -16.51 26.10 -5.26
N LYS A 74 -17.03 26.20 -6.49
CA LYS A 74 -18.48 26.04 -6.75
C LYS A 74 -18.97 24.62 -6.48
N ARG A 75 -18.17 23.59 -6.78
CA ARG A 75 -18.47 22.18 -6.41
C ARG A 75 -18.42 21.96 -4.91
N GLU A 76 -17.52 22.61 -4.19
CA GLU A 76 -17.40 22.54 -2.73
C GLU A 76 -18.60 23.23 -2.05
N GLY A 77 -19.06 24.36 -2.53
CA GLY A 77 -20.33 24.97 -2.09
C GLY A 77 -21.55 24.07 -2.34
N ASN A 78 -21.51 23.24 -3.36
CA ASN A 78 -22.55 22.25 -3.67
C ASN A 78 -22.44 20.97 -2.83
N ARG A 79 -21.27 20.69 -2.21
CA ARG A 79 -21.03 19.49 -1.39
C ARG A 79 -21.95 19.44 -0.17
N ARG A 80 -22.11 20.55 0.51
CA ARG A 80 -23.03 20.67 1.66
C ARG A 80 -24.47 20.30 1.29
N CYS A 81 -24.93 20.81 0.13
CA CYS A 81 -26.24 20.45 -0.40
C CYS A 81 -26.36 18.95 -0.73
N VAL A 82 -25.32 18.37 -1.33
CA VAL A 82 -25.26 16.95 -1.65
C VAL A 82 -25.27 16.08 -0.39
N ILE A 83 -24.49 16.43 0.65
CA ILE A 83 -24.53 15.73 1.94
C ILE A 83 -25.91 15.75 2.55
N GLN A 84 -26.61 16.90 2.47
CA GLN A 84 -27.97 17.04 2.96
C GLN A 84 -28.95 16.15 2.21
N LYS A 85 -28.89 16.14 0.87
CA LYS A 85 -29.76 15.28 0.02
C LYS A 85 -29.48 13.78 0.20
N LEU A 86 -28.22 13.40 0.47
CA LEU A 86 -27.87 12.03 0.83
C LEU A 86 -28.46 11.63 2.20
N TYR A 87 -28.47 12.56 3.14
CA TYR A 87 -29.08 12.33 4.46
C TYR A 87 -30.60 12.17 4.38
N THR A 88 -31.30 12.97 3.57
CA THR A 88 -32.75 12.89 3.34
C THR A 88 -33.19 11.76 2.39
N ASN A 89 -32.22 11.03 1.81
CA ASN A 89 -32.40 10.01 0.77
C ASN A 89 -32.98 10.56 -0.56
N GLU A 90 -32.85 11.84 -0.81
CA GLU A 90 -33.23 12.46 -2.10
C GLU A 90 -32.24 12.13 -3.22
N LEU A 91 -31.01 11.75 -2.87
CA LEU A 91 -29.97 11.31 -3.78
C LEU A 91 -29.47 9.92 -3.40
N ASN A 92 -29.19 9.11 -4.42
CA ASN A 92 -28.48 7.84 -4.23
C ASN A 92 -26.97 8.05 -4.47
N GLY A 93 -26.13 7.66 -3.51
CA GLY A 93 -24.68 7.81 -3.62
C GLY A 93 -24.06 7.09 -4.81
N LYS A 94 -24.73 6.06 -5.35
CA LYS A 94 -24.24 5.33 -6.55
C LYS A 94 -24.26 6.19 -7.82
N ASP A 95 -25.17 7.13 -7.90
CA ASP A 95 -25.36 8.02 -9.07
C ASP A 95 -24.38 9.21 -9.06
N LEU A 96 -23.62 9.33 -7.96
CA LEU A 96 -22.63 10.38 -7.80
C LEU A 96 -21.25 9.80 -8.19
N GLY A 97 -20.62 10.35 -9.20
CA GLY A 97 -19.31 9.94 -9.71
C GLY A 97 -18.12 10.17 -8.73
N SER A 98 -18.39 10.33 -7.43
CA SER A 98 -17.42 10.58 -6.37
C SER A 98 -17.42 9.46 -5.32
N GLU A 99 -16.31 8.78 -5.16
CA GLU A 99 -16.14 7.74 -4.13
C GLU A 99 -16.41 8.26 -2.71
N VAL A 100 -16.03 9.50 -2.43
CA VAL A 100 -16.27 10.16 -1.15
C VAL A 100 -17.78 10.27 -0.88
N MET A 101 -18.57 10.67 -1.87
CA MET A 101 -20.03 10.79 -1.71
C MET A 101 -20.71 9.42 -1.63
N GLN A 102 -20.19 8.43 -2.34
CA GLN A 102 -20.65 7.03 -2.21
C GLN A 102 -20.42 6.49 -0.79
N GLU A 103 -19.25 6.76 -0.21
CA GLU A 103 -18.92 6.33 1.16
C GLU A 103 -19.74 7.09 2.21
N ILE A 104 -20.00 8.39 2.03
CA ILE A 104 -20.92 9.16 2.90
C ILE A 104 -22.32 8.57 2.86
N SER A 105 -22.84 8.24 1.68
CA SER A 105 -24.13 7.59 1.51
C SER A 105 -24.19 6.23 2.19
N ALA A 106 -23.12 5.42 2.02
CA ALA A 106 -23.01 4.12 2.71
C ALA A 106 -22.94 4.30 4.23
N GLY A 107 -22.24 5.33 4.70
CA GLY A 107 -22.14 5.70 6.11
C GLY A 107 -23.51 6.04 6.70
N PHE A 108 -24.33 6.84 6.01
CA PHE A 108 -25.68 7.15 6.48
C PHE A 108 -26.59 5.91 6.57
N ARG A 109 -26.43 4.92 5.71
CA ARG A 109 -27.20 3.66 5.78
C ARG A 109 -26.80 2.79 6.97
N LYS A 110 -25.53 2.86 7.39
CA LYS A 110 -24.97 1.99 8.45
C LYS A 110 -24.92 2.65 9.82
N ALA A 111 -24.93 3.98 9.88
CA ALA A 111 -24.74 4.72 11.12
C ALA A 111 -25.93 4.56 12.08
N GLY A 112 -25.64 4.17 13.32
CA GLY A 112 -26.64 4.17 14.40
C GLY A 112 -27.15 5.57 14.75
N ASN A 113 -26.31 6.61 14.56
CA ASN A 113 -26.67 8.00 14.77
C ASN A 113 -26.46 8.84 13.50
N ARG A 114 -27.42 8.74 12.57
CA ARG A 114 -27.39 9.45 11.28
C ARG A 114 -27.36 10.99 11.45
N LYS A 115 -28.11 11.52 12.42
CA LYS A 115 -28.18 12.96 12.69
C LYS A 115 -26.82 13.50 13.12
N LEU A 116 -26.14 12.80 14.03
CA LEU A 116 -24.81 13.19 14.49
C LEU A 116 -23.78 13.11 13.33
N LEU A 117 -23.79 12.01 12.56
CA LEU A 117 -22.89 11.88 11.39
C LEU A 117 -23.07 13.05 10.41
N ARG A 118 -24.33 13.42 10.10
CA ARG A 118 -24.61 14.60 9.26
C ARG A 118 -24.00 15.87 9.84
N THR A 119 -24.24 16.15 11.13
CA THR A 119 -23.70 17.35 11.80
C THR A 119 -22.17 17.40 11.70
N VAL A 120 -21.50 16.29 11.99
CA VAL A 120 -20.03 16.16 11.89
C VAL A 120 -19.54 16.41 10.46
N LEU A 121 -20.16 15.77 9.46
CA LEU A 121 -19.75 15.92 8.08
C LEU A 121 -19.92 17.37 7.58
N LEU A 122 -21.03 18.04 7.93
CA LEU A 122 -21.25 19.43 7.54
C LEU A 122 -20.24 20.38 8.20
N GLN A 123 -19.89 20.17 9.45
CA GLN A 123 -18.89 20.97 10.15
C GLN A 123 -17.49 20.75 9.58
N LEU A 124 -17.12 19.50 9.26
CA LEU A 124 -15.82 19.18 8.67
C LEU A 124 -15.70 19.68 7.22
N ASP A 125 -16.80 19.77 6.48
CA ASP A 125 -16.81 20.32 5.12
C ASP A 125 -16.47 21.82 5.11
N GLU A 126 -16.92 22.56 6.12
CA GLU A 126 -16.63 24.00 6.25
C GLU A 126 -15.18 24.27 6.67
N ASN A 127 -14.65 23.49 7.61
CA ASN A 127 -13.47 23.87 8.36
C ASN A 127 -12.24 22.99 8.07
N SER A 128 -12.37 21.94 7.24
CA SER A 128 -11.29 20.97 7.08
C SER A 128 -11.11 20.46 5.65
N LYS A 129 -10.04 19.69 5.44
CA LYS A 129 -9.79 18.92 4.21
C LYS A 129 -10.12 17.42 4.37
N LEU A 130 -10.85 17.03 5.41
CA LEU A 130 -11.08 15.61 5.72
C LEU A 130 -12.11 14.96 4.79
N LEU A 131 -12.92 15.73 4.06
CA LEU A 131 -13.86 15.18 3.07
C LEU A 131 -13.28 15.15 1.64
N THR A 132 -11.96 15.15 1.50
CA THR A 132 -11.29 15.07 0.18
C THR A 132 -10.93 13.66 -0.22
N HIS A 133 -10.83 12.71 0.72
CA HIS A 133 -10.44 11.33 0.46
C HIS A 133 -11.33 10.34 1.22
N VAL A 134 -11.63 9.20 0.58
CA VAL A 134 -12.55 8.17 1.08
C VAL A 134 -12.11 7.58 2.43
N ASP A 135 -10.81 7.42 2.67
CA ASP A 135 -10.30 6.84 3.91
C ASP A 135 -10.60 7.71 5.13
N TYR A 136 -10.53 9.04 4.99
CA TYR A 136 -10.91 9.94 6.08
C TYR A 136 -12.40 9.85 6.38
N VAL A 137 -13.25 9.72 5.35
CA VAL A 137 -14.69 9.53 5.54
C VAL A 137 -14.97 8.23 6.29
N LYS A 138 -14.32 7.13 5.91
CA LYS A 138 -14.40 5.86 6.65
C LYS A 138 -13.95 6.02 8.09
N GLY A 139 -12.87 6.75 8.32
CA GLY A 139 -12.38 7.09 9.65
C GLY A 139 -13.38 7.90 10.46
N ILE A 140 -13.99 8.95 9.87
CA ILE A 140 -15.01 9.79 10.52
C ILE A 140 -16.22 8.94 10.93
N ILE A 141 -16.69 8.04 10.06
CA ILE A 141 -17.79 7.13 10.39
C ILE A 141 -17.46 6.28 11.62
N LYS A 142 -16.22 5.78 11.72
CA LYS A 142 -15.75 5.02 12.90
C LYS A 142 -15.68 5.91 14.15
N LEU A 143 -15.18 7.15 14.04
CA LEU A 143 -15.15 8.10 15.15
C LEU A 143 -16.57 8.37 15.67
N VAL A 144 -17.54 8.59 14.75
CA VAL A 144 -18.95 8.82 15.10
C VAL A 144 -19.60 7.57 15.71
N ALA A 145 -19.20 6.37 15.31
CA ALA A 145 -19.71 5.14 15.92
C ALA A 145 -19.38 5.02 17.43
N HIS A 146 -18.32 5.69 17.87
CA HIS A 146 -17.91 5.75 19.28
C HIS A 146 -18.29 7.06 19.98
N PHE A 147 -19.30 7.78 19.50
CA PHE A 147 -19.65 9.13 19.98
C PHE A 147 -19.93 9.20 21.48
N HIS A 148 -20.46 8.13 22.07
CA HIS A 148 -20.73 8.04 23.50
C HIS A 148 -19.46 8.07 24.39
N LEU A 149 -18.29 7.93 23.78
CA LEU A 149 -16.99 7.98 24.45
C LEU A 149 -16.24 9.30 24.18
N TRP A 150 -16.82 10.25 23.48
CA TRP A 150 -16.20 11.53 23.20
C TRP A 150 -16.02 12.34 24.49
N LEU A 151 -14.88 12.97 24.60
CA LEU A 151 -14.52 13.83 25.72
C LEU A 151 -14.84 15.29 25.45
N ARG A 152 -14.89 15.69 24.18
CA ARG A 152 -15.14 17.06 23.73
C ARG A 152 -16.07 17.06 22.49
N PRO A 153 -16.92 18.08 22.35
CA PRO A 153 -17.80 18.17 21.19
C PRO A 153 -16.99 18.54 19.93
N VAL A 154 -17.51 18.15 18.76
CA VAL A 154 -16.89 18.44 17.46
C VAL A 154 -16.81 19.95 17.20
N SER A 155 -17.77 20.71 17.72
CA SER A 155 -17.85 22.18 17.54
C SER A 155 -16.64 22.94 18.10
N GLU A 156 -15.93 22.36 19.05
CA GLU A 156 -14.74 22.97 19.65
C GLU A 156 -13.45 22.63 18.91
N TRP A 157 -13.53 21.78 17.88
CA TRP A 157 -12.34 21.42 17.13
C TRP A 157 -12.10 22.37 15.96
N GLU A 158 -10.87 22.88 15.88
CA GLU A 158 -10.37 23.69 14.77
C GLU A 158 -9.07 23.12 14.21
N PRO A 159 -8.95 23.01 12.88
CA PRO A 159 -7.73 22.49 12.25
C PRO A 159 -6.59 23.51 12.29
N LYS A 160 -5.50 23.20 12.98
CA LYS A 160 -4.29 24.03 13.06
C LYS A 160 -3.33 23.88 11.89
N THR A 161 -3.62 23.01 10.92
CA THR A 161 -2.74 22.69 9.80
C THR A 161 -3.55 22.44 8.52
N ARG A 162 -2.92 22.60 7.36
CA ARG A 162 -3.52 22.27 6.05
C ARG A 162 -3.30 20.80 5.62
N ASN A 163 -2.46 20.06 6.34
CA ASN A 163 -2.22 18.66 6.06
C ASN A 163 -3.38 17.80 6.59
N ALA A 164 -4.02 17.03 5.72
CA ALA A 164 -5.21 16.24 6.05
C ALA A 164 -4.94 15.13 7.08
N ASP A 165 -3.78 14.45 7.00
CA ASP A 165 -3.42 13.41 7.98
C ASP A 165 -3.28 14.00 9.39
N ARG A 166 -2.60 15.14 9.49
CA ARG A 166 -2.46 15.86 10.78
C ARG A 166 -3.78 16.42 11.28
N GLN A 167 -4.66 16.87 10.38
CA GLN A 167 -6.02 17.25 10.74
C GLN A 167 -6.79 16.07 11.32
N PHE A 168 -6.74 14.91 10.65
CA PHE A 168 -7.45 13.72 11.09
C PHE A 168 -6.94 13.22 12.44
N ALA A 169 -5.62 13.12 12.62
CA ALA A 169 -5.00 12.75 13.88
C ALA A 169 -5.40 13.72 15.03
N SER A 170 -5.36 15.03 14.76
CA SER A 170 -5.78 16.06 15.70
C SER A 170 -7.27 15.94 16.05
N PHE A 171 -8.12 15.67 15.06
CA PHE A 171 -9.55 15.49 15.27
C PHE A 171 -9.86 14.27 16.14
N ALA A 172 -9.26 13.12 15.85
CA ALA A 172 -9.41 11.92 16.66
C ALA A 172 -8.94 12.13 18.11
N ARG A 173 -7.80 12.82 18.30
CA ARG A 173 -7.29 13.17 19.65
C ARG A 173 -8.19 14.16 20.36
N HIS A 174 -8.76 15.14 19.65
CA HIS A 174 -9.73 16.05 20.24
C HIS A 174 -10.93 15.32 20.82
N LEU A 175 -11.44 14.33 20.10
CA LEU A 175 -12.63 13.60 20.52
C LEU A 175 -12.37 12.62 21.68
N PHE A 176 -11.20 11.95 21.72
CA PHE A 176 -10.98 10.81 22.62
C PHE A 176 -9.80 10.94 23.58
N ALA A 177 -8.94 11.95 23.43
CA ALA A 177 -7.71 12.01 24.20
C ALA A 177 -7.64 13.24 25.09
N ARG A 178 -7.58 13.00 26.40
CA ARG A 178 -7.20 13.98 27.41
C ARG A 178 -5.69 13.91 27.69
N TYR A 179 -5.12 12.73 27.56
CA TYR A 179 -3.71 12.43 27.74
C TYR A 179 -3.02 12.10 26.41
N GLU A 180 -1.70 12.14 26.40
CA GLU A 180 -0.92 11.85 25.20
C GLU A 180 -1.10 10.39 24.76
N VAL A 181 -1.39 10.21 23.47
CA VAL A 181 -1.47 8.91 22.80
C VAL A 181 -0.30 8.82 21.82
N PRO A 182 0.44 7.70 21.75
CA PRO A 182 1.55 7.54 20.82
C PRO A 182 1.14 7.82 19.36
N ALA A 183 2.00 8.48 18.59
CA ALA A 183 1.66 8.94 17.24
C ALA A 183 1.31 7.80 16.26
N PHE A 184 1.92 6.62 16.39
CA PHE A 184 1.58 5.46 15.57
C PHE A 184 0.12 4.98 15.74
N MET A 185 -0.50 5.30 16.87
CA MET A 185 -1.90 4.97 17.14
C MET A 185 -2.89 5.79 16.32
N ASP A 186 -2.50 6.91 15.72
CA ASP A 186 -3.40 7.74 14.90
C ASP A 186 -3.97 6.96 13.71
N SER A 187 -3.20 6.01 13.17
CA SER A 187 -3.61 5.14 12.07
C SER A 187 -4.75 4.17 12.39
N VAL A 188 -5.06 3.92 13.67
CA VAL A 188 -6.09 2.91 14.05
C VAL A 188 -7.50 3.29 13.60
N TRP A 189 -7.79 4.57 13.47
CA TRP A 189 -9.08 5.06 13.02
C TRP A 189 -9.27 4.88 11.50
N LEU A 190 -8.20 4.95 10.74
CA LEU A 190 -8.23 4.71 9.30
C LEU A 190 -8.22 3.21 8.99
N ARG A 191 -7.33 2.46 9.61
CA ARG A 191 -6.91 1.11 9.20
C ARG A 191 -6.98 0.05 10.31
N GLY A 192 -7.13 0.46 11.56
CA GLY A 192 -7.15 -0.44 12.70
C GLY A 192 -8.47 -1.18 12.89
N SER A 193 -8.39 -2.24 13.70
CA SER A 193 -9.55 -2.98 14.18
C SER A 193 -10.30 -2.21 15.27
N VAL A 194 -11.54 -2.61 15.56
CA VAL A 194 -12.33 -2.05 16.68
C VAL A 194 -11.58 -2.19 18.02
N LYS A 195 -10.85 -3.30 18.22
CA LYS A 195 -10.01 -3.48 19.42
C LYS A 195 -8.93 -2.39 19.53
N ALA A 196 -8.25 -2.10 18.40
CA ALA A 196 -7.20 -1.08 18.37
C ALA A 196 -7.75 0.35 18.60
N GLN A 197 -8.97 0.63 18.11
CA GLN A 197 -9.68 1.88 18.43
C GLN A 197 -9.99 1.97 19.93
N GLY A 198 -10.40 0.86 20.55
CA GLY A 198 -10.59 0.76 21.99
C GLY A 198 -9.30 1.06 22.78
N TRP A 199 -8.15 0.56 22.32
CA TRP A 199 -6.86 0.87 22.95
C TRP A 199 -6.47 2.35 22.83
N PHE A 200 -6.77 2.98 21.68
CA PHE A 200 -6.57 4.42 21.51
C PHE A 200 -7.38 5.21 22.55
N ILE A 201 -8.66 4.88 22.71
CA ILE A 201 -9.56 5.54 23.68
C ILE A 201 -9.08 5.30 25.11
N HIS A 202 -8.69 4.07 25.45
CA HIS A 202 -8.15 3.68 26.74
C HIS A 202 -6.92 4.53 27.11
N LEU A 203 -5.94 4.62 26.19
CA LEU A 203 -4.77 5.47 26.36
C LEU A 203 -5.12 6.96 26.44
N GLY A 204 -6.05 7.42 25.60
CA GLY A 204 -6.51 8.81 25.59
C GLY A 204 -7.17 9.24 26.90
N LYS A 205 -7.76 8.32 27.66
CA LYS A 205 -8.27 8.54 29.01
C LYS A 205 -7.17 8.58 30.07
N GLY A 206 -5.92 8.22 29.73
CA GLY A 206 -4.81 8.12 30.67
C GLY A 206 -4.69 6.76 31.35
N GLU A 207 -5.43 5.76 30.86
CA GLU A 207 -5.37 4.42 31.40
C GLU A 207 -4.15 3.67 30.89
N ASN A 208 -3.62 2.73 31.68
CA ASN A 208 -2.41 2.00 31.34
C ASN A 208 -2.70 0.96 30.22
N ILE A 209 -1.93 0.92 29.15
CA ILE A 209 -2.09 -0.06 28.08
C ILE A 209 -2.13 -1.51 28.58
N ARG A 210 -1.46 -1.83 29.68
CA ARG A 210 -1.43 -3.16 30.28
C ARG A 210 -2.78 -3.64 30.80
N THR A 211 -3.68 -2.71 31.11
CA THR A 211 -5.04 -3.01 31.59
C THR A 211 -6.07 -2.98 30.46
N ALA A 212 -5.65 -2.65 29.25
CA ALA A 212 -6.54 -2.64 28.11
C ALA A 212 -7.05 -4.06 27.77
N SER A 213 -8.32 -4.15 27.41
CA SER A 213 -8.96 -5.43 27.08
C SER A 213 -8.46 -6.00 25.74
N SER A 214 -8.47 -7.32 25.64
CA SER A 214 -8.20 -8.03 24.37
C SER A 214 -6.85 -7.69 23.72
N LEU A 215 -5.83 -7.42 24.51
CA LEU A 215 -4.47 -7.27 24.02
C LEU A 215 -4.02 -8.58 23.34
N PRO A 216 -3.22 -8.49 22.26
CA PRO A 216 -2.73 -9.69 21.56
C PRO A 216 -1.64 -10.44 22.32
N ILE A 217 -1.03 -9.79 23.31
CA ILE A 217 0.06 -10.32 24.16
C ILE A 217 -0.12 -9.84 25.59
N THR A 218 0.47 -10.57 26.53
CA THR A 218 0.60 -10.10 27.92
C THR A 218 1.67 -9.01 28.01
N MET A 219 1.27 -7.81 28.41
CA MET A 219 2.16 -6.64 28.47
C MET A 219 2.84 -6.52 29.83
N THR A 220 4.17 -6.57 29.86
CA THR A 220 4.95 -6.22 31.05
C THR A 220 5.11 -4.69 31.20
N ARG A 221 5.58 -4.21 32.36
CA ARG A 221 5.88 -2.78 32.56
C ARG A 221 6.92 -2.29 31.55
N LYS A 222 7.96 -3.08 31.30
CA LYS A 222 9.03 -2.77 30.34
C LYS A 222 8.50 -2.71 28.91
N MET A 223 7.63 -3.65 28.53
CA MET A 223 6.96 -3.61 27.23
C MET A 223 6.10 -2.36 27.06
N ALA A 224 5.29 -2.01 28.05
CA ALA A 224 4.46 -0.81 28.02
C ALA A 224 5.30 0.46 27.83
N HIS A 225 6.44 0.57 28.52
CA HIS A 225 7.36 1.69 28.36
C HIS A 225 7.89 1.80 26.91
N HIS A 226 8.30 0.67 26.31
CA HIS A 226 8.79 0.67 24.91
C HIS A 226 7.66 0.86 23.90
N PHE A 227 6.45 0.38 24.19
CA PHE A 227 5.28 0.60 23.35
C PHE A 227 5.01 2.10 23.12
N PHE A 228 5.06 2.91 24.17
CA PHE A 228 4.90 4.37 24.07
C PHE A 228 6.00 5.05 23.25
N ARG A 229 7.16 4.43 23.14
CA ARG A 229 8.33 4.95 22.40
C ARG A 229 8.45 4.41 20.96
N THR A 230 7.47 3.64 20.52
CA THR A 230 7.46 3.13 19.15
C THR A 230 7.40 4.29 18.14
N PRO A 231 8.22 4.29 17.08
CA PRO A 231 8.20 5.33 16.07
C PRO A 231 6.84 5.44 15.36
N ALA A 232 6.49 6.64 14.91
CA ALA A 232 5.19 6.96 14.34
C ALA A 232 4.84 6.20 13.04
N ASN A 233 5.84 5.72 12.32
CA ASN A 233 5.69 4.97 11.06
C ASN A 233 5.35 3.49 11.25
N TYR A 234 5.23 3.01 12.50
CA TYR A 234 4.81 1.64 12.78
C TYR A 234 3.29 1.51 12.81
N ASP A 235 2.78 0.35 12.44
CA ASP A 235 1.40 0.00 12.78
C ASP A 235 1.33 -0.58 14.22
N VAL A 236 0.10 -0.68 14.73
CA VAL A 236 -0.12 -1.11 16.12
C VAL A 236 0.38 -2.54 16.39
N LYS A 237 0.28 -3.44 15.43
CA LYS A 237 0.76 -4.82 15.61
C LYS A 237 2.28 -4.86 15.66
N ALA A 238 2.94 -4.15 14.74
CA ALA A 238 4.38 -4.02 14.74
C ALA A 238 4.88 -3.31 16.01
N ALA A 239 4.11 -2.37 16.57
CA ALA A 239 4.43 -1.71 17.84
C ALA A 239 4.47 -2.68 19.04
N PHE A 240 3.59 -3.68 19.08
CA PHE A 240 3.68 -4.73 20.09
C PHE A 240 4.98 -5.55 19.96
N ARG A 241 5.38 -5.92 18.73
CA ARG A 241 6.65 -6.63 18.49
C ARG A 241 7.86 -5.76 18.80
N TRP A 242 7.81 -4.49 18.44
CA TRP A 242 8.81 -3.50 18.85
C TRP A 242 9.00 -3.50 20.37
N ALA A 243 7.90 -3.41 21.11
CA ALA A 243 7.93 -3.40 22.56
C ALA A 243 8.48 -4.70 23.15
N GLN A 244 8.13 -5.87 22.58
CA GLN A 244 8.68 -7.17 23.00
C GLN A 244 10.19 -7.23 22.78
N VAL A 245 10.67 -6.88 21.57
CA VAL A 245 12.10 -6.93 21.25
C VAL A 245 12.91 -6.07 22.21
N HIS A 246 12.50 -4.82 22.42
CA HIS A 246 13.20 -3.92 23.34
C HIS A 246 13.12 -4.35 24.81
N ALA A 247 11.97 -4.88 25.24
CA ALA A 247 11.80 -5.38 26.59
C ALA A 247 12.68 -6.61 26.88
N LEU A 248 12.95 -7.43 25.88
CA LEU A 248 13.84 -8.60 25.93
C LEU A 248 15.32 -8.24 25.80
N GLY A 249 15.68 -6.98 25.60
CA GLY A 249 17.06 -6.51 25.47
C GLY A 249 17.56 -6.38 24.03
N GLY A 250 16.69 -6.55 23.03
CA GLY A 250 17.02 -6.30 21.64
C GLY A 250 17.16 -4.81 21.34
N ASN A 251 17.85 -4.49 20.25
CA ASN A 251 18.09 -3.13 19.79
C ASN A 251 17.12 -2.73 18.67
N LYS A 252 17.21 -1.46 18.25
CA LYS A 252 16.37 -0.89 17.19
C LYS A 252 16.51 -1.67 15.87
N ARG A 253 17.72 -2.08 15.48
CA ARG A 253 17.96 -2.83 14.23
C ARG A 253 17.20 -4.15 14.20
N ILE A 254 17.19 -4.88 15.32
CA ILE A 254 16.43 -6.13 15.47
C ILE A 254 14.93 -5.84 15.43
N ALA A 255 14.47 -4.82 16.15
CA ALA A 255 13.07 -4.47 16.21
C ALA A 255 12.51 -4.03 14.84
N ASP A 256 13.26 -3.21 14.10
CA ASP A 256 12.89 -2.81 12.72
C ASP A 256 12.78 -4.06 11.81
N ALA A 257 13.76 -4.95 11.84
CA ALA A 257 13.76 -6.14 11.01
C ALA A 257 12.61 -7.11 11.37
N VAL A 258 12.32 -7.29 12.66
CA VAL A 258 11.18 -8.10 13.12
C VAL A 258 9.86 -7.50 12.66
N ALA A 259 9.70 -6.17 12.74
CA ALA A 259 8.49 -5.48 12.30
C ALA A 259 8.17 -5.68 10.81
N GLU A 260 9.18 -5.98 10.00
CA GLU A 260 9.02 -6.26 8.58
C GLU A 260 8.61 -7.71 8.27
N THR A 261 8.69 -8.62 9.23
CA THR A 261 8.36 -10.03 9.04
C THR A 261 6.87 -10.34 9.23
N ARG A 262 6.45 -11.53 8.77
CA ARG A 262 5.09 -12.05 9.00
C ARG A 262 4.74 -12.15 10.49
N MET A 263 5.69 -12.45 11.37
CA MET A 263 5.42 -12.59 12.79
C MET A 263 4.97 -11.28 13.46
N ALA A 264 5.28 -10.12 12.88
CA ALA A 264 4.77 -8.85 13.37
C ALA A 264 3.26 -8.68 13.16
N ARG A 265 2.64 -9.48 12.30
CA ARG A 265 1.22 -9.38 11.93
C ARG A 265 0.32 -10.40 12.62
N SER A 266 0.90 -11.42 13.25
CA SER A 266 0.19 -12.49 13.95
C SER A 266 0.75 -12.70 15.34
N PHE A 267 -0.15 -12.92 16.30
CA PHE A 267 0.18 -13.23 17.70
C PHE A 267 -0.32 -14.62 18.09
N LYS A 268 -0.73 -15.43 17.09
CA LYS A 268 -1.02 -16.83 17.34
C LYS A 268 0.27 -17.53 17.77
N ASP A 269 0.22 -18.30 18.85
CA ASP A 269 1.36 -19.02 19.42
C ASP A 269 2.52 -18.09 19.84
N ASP A 270 2.18 -17.03 20.59
CA ASP A 270 3.13 -15.97 20.95
C ASP A 270 4.30 -16.49 21.79
N GLU A 271 4.10 -17.52 22.64
CA GLU A 271 5.19 -18.15 23.39
C GLU A 271 6.26 -18.73 22.46
N PHE A 272 5.84 -19.42 21.42
CA PHE A 272 6.78 -19.90 20.41
C PHE A 272 7.52 -18.76 19.73
N TRP A 273 6.80 -17.72 19.31
CA TRP A 273 7.42 -16.56 18.67
C TRP A 273 8.34 -15.78 19.58
N LEU A 274 8.10 -15.81 20.90
CA LEU A 274 9.03 -15.28 21.87
C LEU A 274 10.37 -16.03 21.83
N SER A 275 10.37 -17.35 21.65
CA SER A 275 11.61 -18.12 21.50
C SER A 275 12.40 -17.74 20.23
N VAL A 276 11.71 -17.38 19.15
CA VAL A 276 12.32 -16.85 17.91
C VAL A 276 12.92 -15.47 18.13
N LEU A 277 12.21 -14.58 18.86
CA LEU A 277 12.75 -13.27 19.23
C LEU A 277 14.02 -13.38 20.08
N LEU A 278 13.99 -14.24 21.11
CA LEU A 278 15.16 -14.52 21.95
C LEU A 278 16.33 -15.08 21.15
N PHE A 279 16.06 -15.96 20.18
CA PHE A 279 17.09 -16.46 19.27
C PHE A 279 17.73 -15.31 18.45
N PHE A 280 16.95 -14.40 17.89
CA PHE A 280 17.50 -13.26 17.16
C PHE A 280 18.32 -12.33 18.05
N ILE A 281 17.86 -12.09 19.27
CA ILE A 281 18.55 -11.23 20.25
C ILE A 281 19.86 -11.88 20.73
N ALA A 282 19.85 -13.19 20.97
CA ALA A 282 21.03 -13.94 21.39
C ALA A 282 22.09 -14.08 20.29
N ASN A 283 21.73 -13.86 19.02
CA ASN A 283 22.64 -13.99 17.89
C ASN A 283 22.81 -12.65 17.13
N PRO A 284 23.43 -11.63 17.72
CA PRO A 284 23.51 -10.29 17.16
C PRO A 284 24.35 -10.19 15.86
N LEU A 285 25.17 -11.19 15.57
CA LEU A 285 25.95 -11.30 14.33
C LEU A 285 25.12 -11.87 13.16
N LEU A 286 23.94 -12.42 13.42
CA LEU A 286 23.03 -12.85 12.35
C LEU A 286 22.51 -11.62 11.63
N ASP A 287 22.80 -11.54 10.32
CA ASP A 287 22.33 -10.42 9.52
C ASP A 287 20.79 -10.38 9.50
N THR A 288 20.24 -9.21 9.81
CA THR A 288 18.80 -8.97 9.89
C THR A 288 18.07 -9.22 8.57
N GLN A 289 18.76 -9.15 7.43
CA GLN A 289 18.20 -9.53 6.12
C GLN A 289 17.72 -10.99 6.05
N HIS A 290 18.20 -11.85 6.93
CA HIS A 290 17.77 -13.26 7.01
C HIS A 290 16.53 -13.48 7.87
N TYR A 291 16.08 -12.47 8.64
CA TYR A 291 14.94 -12.63 9.54
C TYR A 291 13.64 -12.96 8.79
N GLY A 292 13.37 -12.25 7.69
CA GLY A 292 12.23 -12.56 6.82
C GLY A 292 12.22 -14.01 6.32
N PRO A 293 13.26 -14.46 5.59
CA PRO A 293 13.40 -15.84 5.13
C PRO A 293 13.30 -16.89 6.25
N ILE A 294 13.89 -16.64 7.42
CA ILE A 294 13.81 -17.54 8.58
C ILE A 294 12.36 -17.64 9.09
N VAL A 295 11.69 -16.51 9.27
CA VAL A 295 10.30 -16.46 9.74
C VAL A 295 9.36 -17.13 8.73
N ASP A 296 9.58 -16.95 7.42
CA ASP A 296 8.78 -17.60 6.38
C ASP A 296 8.99 -19.11 6.38
N TYR A 297 10.23 -19.58 6.52
CA TYR A 297 10.55 -21.00 6.67
C TYR A 297 9.85 -21.62 7.88
N ILE A 298 9.98 -20.99 9.06
CA ILE A 298 9.33 -21.43 10.29
C ILE A 298 7.81 -21.47 10.11
N TRP A 299 7.25 -20.41 9.53
CA TRP A 299 5.81 -20.31 9.29
C TRP A 299 5.32 -21.47 8.41
N HIS A 300 6.00 -21.71 7.30
CA HIS A 300 5.68 -22.80 6.38
C HIS A 300 5.77 -24.15 7.05
N LYS A 301 6.83 -24.41 7.81
CA LYS A 301 7.04 -25.70 8.48
C LYS A 301 6.06 -25.99 9.61
N LYS A 302 5.72 -24.96 10.39
CA LYS A 302 4.93 -25.11 11.62
C LYS A 302 3.42 -24.92 11.42
N TYR A 303 3.00 -24.09 10.45
CA TYR A 303 1.60 -23.64 10.37
C TYR A 303 0.92 -23.88 9.01
N GLU A 304 1.66 -24.06 7.93
CA GLU A 304 1.08 -24.27 6.61
C GLU A 304 0.84 -25.76 6.35
N ASN A 305 -0.43 -26.10 6.05
CA ASN A 305 -0.81 -27.46 5.70
C ASN A 305 -0.21 -27.84 4.34
N ARG A 306 0.28 -29.07 4.24
CA ARG A 306 0.75 -29.64 2.98
C ARG A 306 -0.42 -30.17 2.16
N MET A 307 -0.29 -30.07 0.85
CA MET A 307 -1.21 -30.73 -0.07
C MET A 307 -0.48 -31.93 -0.69
N LEU A 308 -0.96 -33.11 -0.41
CA LEU A 308 -0.54 -34.31 -1.12
C LEU A 308 -1.44 -34.54 -2.33
N PHE A 309 -0.84 -34.62 -3.51
CA PHE A 309 -1.54 -35.08 -4.69
C PHE A 309 -1.55 -36.61 -4.69
N ILE A 310 -2.73 -37.17 -4.48
CA ILE A 310 -2.95 -38.62 -4.59
C ILE A 310 -3.21 -38.96 -6.06
N GLU A 311 -2.81 -40.16 -6.49
CA GLU A 311 -3.13 -40.68 -7.84
C GLU A 311 -4.63 -40.47 -8.17
N ARG A 312 -4.91 -39.97 -9.38
CA ARG A 312 -6.23 -39.54 -9.93
C ARG A 312 -6.64 -38.09 -9.65
N GLY A 313 -5.70 -37.18 -9.31
CA GLY A 313 -6.02 -35.74 -9.24
C GLY A 313 -6.79 -35.29 -8.00
N VAL A 314 -6.98 -36.16 -7.00
CA VAL A 314 -7.55 -35.79 -5.72
C VAL A 314 -6.43 -35.27 -4.81
N ALA A 315 -6.53 -34.01 -4.43
CA ALA A 315 -5.60 -33.42 -3.47
C ALA A 315 -6.11 -33.64 -2.03
N ARG A 316 -5.31 -34.24 -1.17
CA ARG A 316 -5.58 -34.38 0.27
C ARG A 316 -4.78 -33.33 1.04
N GLU A 317 -5.43 -32.63 1.93
CA GLU A 317 -4.79 -31.72 2.85
C GLU A 317 -4.22 -32.49 4.05
N GLU A 318 -2.91 -32.41 4.26
CA GLU A 318 -2.21 -32.88 5.45
C GLU A 318 -1.85 -31.70 6.35
N GLY A 319 -1.68 -31.96 7.64
CA GLY A 319 -1.18 -30.97 8.58
C GLY A 319 0.21 -30.44 8.22
N PRO A 320 0.71 -29.43 8.96
CA PRO A 320 2.03 -28.86 8.75
C PRO A 320 3.14 -29.93 8.85
N GLU A 321 4.24 -29.73 8.14
CA GLU A 321 5.36 -30.70 8.11
C GLU A 321 6.00 -30.86 9.50
N GLN A 322 6.06 -29.81 10.30
CA GLN A 322 6.64 -29.80 11.63
C GLN A 322 5.78 -29.01 12.62
N PRO A 323 4.60 -29.51 13.03
CA PRO A 323 3.71 -28.77 13.94
C PRO A 323 4.38 -28.46 15.29
N ASN A 324 5.31 -29.31 15.73
CA ASN A 324 6.10 -29.17 16.96
C ASN A 324 7.47 -28.51 16.72
N PHE A 325 7.59 -27.65 15.69
CA PHE A 325 8.82 -26.93 15.42
C PHE A 325 9.30 -26.16 16.66
N SER A 326 10.57 -26.33 17.03
CA SER A 326 11.19 -25.69 18.19
C SER A 326 12.48 -24.97 17.82
N MET A 327 12.81 -23.90 18.54
CA MET A 327 14.09 -23.20 18.41
C MET A 327 15.21 -23.80 19.26
N HIS A 328 14.88 -24.75 20.14
CA HIS A 328 15.84 -25.38 21.03
C HIS A 328 16.96 -26.10 20.24
N GLY A 329 18.21 -25.88 20.63
CA GLY A 329 19.38 -26.49 20.00
C GLY A 329 19.74 -26.02 18.60
N ARG A 330 19.04 -25.00 18.07
CA ARG A 330 19.34 -24.44 16.74
C ARG A 330 20.42 -23.38 16.82
N THR A 331 21.28 -23.37 15.81
CA THR A 331 22.26 -22.30 15.59
C THR A 331 21.91 -21.50 14.35
N PRO A 332 22.41 -20.24 14.20
CA PRO A 332 22.22 -19.48 12.98
C PRO A 332 22.64 -20.24 11.72
N GLY A 333 23.79 -20.89 11.74
CA GLY A 333 24.31 -21.62 10.59
C GLY A 333 23.46 -22.85 10.20
N THR A 334 22.94 -23.60 11.19
CA THR A 334 22.04 -24.74 10.90
C THR A 334 20.71 -24.26 10.36
N LEU A 335 20.16 -23.18 10.93
CA LEU A 335 18.88 -22.62 10.51
C LEU A 335 18.96 -22.02 9.10
N LEU A 336 20.01 -21.26 8.79
CA LEU A 336 20.23 -20.71 7.45
C LEU A 336 20.37 -21.80 6.39
N ARG A 337 21.12 -22.88 6.66
CA ARG A 337 21.22 -24.03 5.74
C ARG A 337 19.84 -24.65 5.49
N GLN A 338 19.03 -24.81 6.53
CA GLN A 338 17.66 -25.35 6.38
C GLN A 338 16.76 -24.44 5.54
N VAL A 339 16.88 -23.13 5.70
CA VAL A 339 16.18 -22.13 4.86
C VAL A 339 16.62 -22.24 3.40
N GLU A 340 17.93 -22.33 3.14
CA GLU A 340 18.47 -22.47 1.79
C GLU A 340 18.03 -23.79 1.13
N ASP A 341 18.06 -24.88 1.87
CA ASP A 341 17.61 -26.20 1.40
C ASP A 341 16.11 -26.20 1.11
N TRP A 342 15.32 -25.54 1.93
CA TRP A 342 13.91 -25.36 1.70
C TRP A 342 13.63 -24.55 0.43
N HIS A 343 14.26 -23.39 0.24
CA HIS A 343 14.14 -22.62 -0.99
C HIS A 343 14.56 -23.41 -2.23
N ARG A 344 15.60 -24.23 -2.10
CA ARG A 344 16.09 -25.10 -3.17
C ARG A 344 15.09 -26.23 -3.49
N ARG A 345 14.41 -26.81 -2.49
CA ARG A 345 13.34 -27.78 -2.66
C ARG A 345 12.11 -27.18 -3.32
N LEU A 346 11.61 -26.05 -2.86
CA LEU A 346 10.50 -25.33 -3.50
C LEU A 346 10.77 -25.13 -5.00
N GLY A 347 12.04 -24.85 -5.34
CA GLY A 347 12.45 -24.72 -6.73
C GLY A 347 12.49 -26.03 -7.51
N ARG A 348 12.57 -27.19 -6.88
CA ARG A 348 12.55 -28.51 -7.54
C ARG A 348 11.14 -29.06 -7.66
N GLU A 349 10.34 -28.96 -6.62
CA GLU A 349 8.94 -29.42 -6.58
C GLU A 349 8.09 -28.74 -7.64
N SER A 350 8.34 -27.45 -7.88
CA SER A 350 7.68 -26.71 -8.95
C SER A 350 8.09 -27.14 -10.38
N ARG A 351 9.13 -27.96 -10.54
CA ARG A 351 9.52 -28.55 -11.84
C ARG A 351 8.76 -29.83 -12.18
N GLY A 352 8.18 -30.50 -11.19
CA GLY A 352 7.43 -31.77 -11.36
C GLY A 352 6.01 -31.61 -11.90
N GLY A 353 5.45 -30.39 -11.86
CA GLY A 353 4.17 -30.03 -12.44
C GLY A 353 4.16 -28.52 -12.73
N ASN A 354 4.35 -28.13 -13.97
CA ASN A 354 4.28 -26.73 -14.35
C ASN A 354 2.80 -26.29 -14.35
N LEU A 355 2.33 -25.80 -13.19
CA LEU A 355 1.00 -25.20 -13.11
C LEU A 355 1.00 -23.88 -13.87
N ASN A 356 0.14 -23.78 -14.87
CA ASN A 356 -0.14 -22.55 -15.59
C ASN A 356 -1.54 -22.07 -15.18
N TRP A 357 -1.71 -20.76 -15.13
CA TRP A 357 -3.01 -20.13 -14.85
C TRP A 357 -3.26 -18.98 -15.80
N GLU A 358 -4.52 -18.64 -15.91
CA GLU A 358 -4.95 -17.52 -16.74
C GLU A 358 -4.55 -16.19 -16.12
N LYS A 359 -4.26 -15.22 -16.98
CA LYS A 359 -3.99 -13.86 -16.55
C LYS A 359 -5.19 -13.27 -15.82
N SER A 360 -4.94 -12.57 -14.73
CA SER A 360 -5.97 -11.81 -14.02
C SER A 360 -6.56 -10.70 -14.91
N SER A 361 -7.62 -10.06 -14.44
CA SER A 361 -8.30 -8.97 -15.16
C SER A 361 -7.50 -7.65 -15.21
N PHE A 362 -6.29 -7.63 -14.65
CA PHE A 362 -5.46 -6.43 -14.57
C PHE A 362 -4.39 -6.41 -15.66
N SER A 363 -4.01 -5.21 -16.09
CA SER A 363 -3.06 -5.01 -17.19
C SER A 363 -1.63 -4.85 -16.68
N ASP A 364 -0.67 -5.25 -17.52
CA ASP A 364 0.73 -4.94 -17.30
C ASP A 364 0.93 -3.42 -17.34
N PHE A 365 1.89 -2.93 -16.56
CA PHE A 365 2.18 -1.52 -16.47
C PHE A 365 3.59 -1.21 -16.95
N ARG A 366 3.73 -0.12 -17.69
CA ARG A 366 5.03 0.36 -18.12
C ARG A 366 5.12 1.87 -17.91
N TYR A 367 6.10 2.28 -17.13
CA TYR A 367 6.35 3.70 -16.83
C TYR A 367 7.76 4.09 -17.24
N ARG A 368 7.88 5.19 -17.99
CA ARG A 368 9.17 5.74 -18.41
C ARG A 368 9.49 6.98 -17.61
N GLU A 369 10.74 7.06 -17.12
CA GLU A 369 11.26 8.15 -16.34
C GLU A 369 12.52 8.71 -17.03
N GLY A 370 12.57 10.04 -17.20
CA GLY A 370 13.66 10.72 -17.88
C GLY A 370 13.34 11.09 -19.33
N GLN A 371 14.24 11.82 -19.98
CA GLN A 371 14.08 12.21 -21.40
C GLN A 371 14.31 11.00 -22.31
N ALA A 372 13.46 10.86 -23.34
CA ALA A 372 13.62 9.85 -24.36
C ALA A 372 15.01 9.95 -25.00
N ASN A 373 15.70 8.80 -25.14
CA ASN A 373 17.07 8.69 -25.68
C ASN A 373 18.19 9.30 -24.82
N SER A 374 17.95 9.69 -23.58
CA SER A 374 19.03 10.06 -22.67
C SER A 374 19.65 8.80 -22.03
N ARG A 375 20.96 8.88 -21.70
CA ARG A 375 21.65 7.83 -20.93
C ARG A 375 21.00 7.56 -19.56
N ASN A 376 20.13 8.46 -19.10
CA ASN A 376 19.44 8.39 -17.80
C ASN A 376 18.00 7.92 -17.91
N MET A 377 17.55 7.40 -19.07
CA MET A 377 16.21 6.89 -19.22
C MET A 377 16.01 5.60 -18.39
N LYS A 378 15.01 5.60 -17.55
CA LYS A 378 14.61 4.46 -16.74
C LYS A 378 13.23 3.95 -17.20
N VAL A 379 13.11 2.65 -17.35
CA VAL A 379 11.83 2.02 -17.70
C VAL A 379 11.44 1.05 -16.59
N TRP A 380 10.36 1.38 -15.90
CA TRP A 380 9.73 0.51 -14.92
C TRP A 380 8.68 -0.35 -15.60
N THR A 381 8.68 -1.64 -15.33
CA THR A 381 7.68 -2.58 -15.86
C THR A 381 7.10 -3.40 -14.71
N ILE A 382 5.77 -3.52 -14.67
CA ILE A 382 5.06 -4.43 -13.76
C ILE A 382 4.33 -5.44 -14.64
N ARG A 383 4.58 -6.74 -14.45
CA ARG A 383 3.93 -7.82 -15.19
C ARG A 383 3.52 -8.95 -14.27
N GLU A 384 2.45 -9.65 -14.62
CA GLU A 384 1.98 -10.81 -13.89
C GLU A 384 2.86 -12.04 -14.16
N LEU A 385 3.03 -12.89 -13.14
CA LEU A 385 3.67 -14.19 -13.25
C LEU A 385 2.58 -15.26 -13.44
N LEU A 386 2.64 -16.01 -14.54
CA LEU A 386 1.53 -16.85 -15.00
C LEU A 386 1.76 -18.35 -14.87
N ASN A 387 2.87 -18.75 -14.27
CA ASN A 387 3.15 -20.17 -14.03
C ASN A 387 4.08 -20.38 -12.84
N SER A 388 4.08 -21.62 -12.31
CA SER A 388 4.89 -21.97 -11.17
C SER A 388 6.40 -21.83 -11.41
N SER A 389 6.88 -22.00 -12.65
CA SER A 389 8.29 -21.82 -13.01
C SER A 389 8.73 -20.36 -12.89
N GLU A 390 7.86 -19.42 -13.30
CA GLU A 390 8.11 -17.98 -13.10
C GLU A 390 8.16 -17.59 -11.63
N LEU A 391 7.24 -18.12 -10.79
CA LEU A 391 7.27 -17.89 -9.34
C LEU A 391 8.56 -18.40 -8.71
N VAL A 392 9.04 -19.57 -9.13
CA VAL A 392 10.33 -20.13 -8.65
C VAL A 392 11.50 -19.25 -9.05
N THR A 393 11.50 -18.79 -10.31
CA THR A 393 12.54 -17.90 -10.82
C THR A 393 12.55 -16.57 -10.05
N GLU A 394 11.38 -16.03 -9.79
CA GLU A 394 11.20 -14.83 -8.98
C GLU A 394 11.69 -15.04 -7.54
N GLY A 395 11.25 -16.12 -6.90
CA GLY A 395 11.65 -16.46 -5.54
C GLY A 395 13.16 -16.63 -5.37
N ARG A 396 13.83 -17.22 -6.37
CA ARG A 396 15.30 -17.32 -6.38
C ARG A 396 15.97 -15.96 -6.54
N ALA A 397 15.51 -15.16 -7.51
CA ALA A 397 16.08 -13.85 -7.77
C ALA A 397 15.91 -12.89 -6.59
N GLN A 398 14.78 -12.98 -5.86
CA GLN A 398 14.44 -12.12 -4.75
C GLN A 398 14.73 -12.74 -3.36
N SER A 399 15.17 -14.01 -3.31
CA SER A 399 15.44 -14.74 -2.06
C SER A 399 14.26 -14.72 -1.09
N HIS A 400 13.05 -15.02 -1.59
CA HIS A 400 11.82 -15.13 -0.80
C HIS A 400 10.91 -16.27 -1.30
N CYS A 401 9.88 -16.62 -0.51
CA CYS A 401 9.07 -17.83 -0.67
C CYS A 401 7.89 -17.71 -1.65
N VAL A 402 7.95 -16.82 -2.65
CA VAL A 402 6.81 -16.57 -3.56
C VAL A 402 6.34 -17.81 -4.32
N ALA A 403 7.17 -18.84 -4.48
CA ALA A 403 6.79 -20.12 -5.09
C ALA A 403 5.63 -20.81 -4.36
N THR A 404 5.42 -20.55 -3.07
CA THR A 404 4.32 -21.12 -2.28
C THR A 404 2.94 -20.59 -2.73
N TYR A 405 2.89 -19.49 -3.48
CA TYR A 405 1.64 -18.90 -3.98
C TYR A 405 1.06 -19.58 -5.23
N ALA A 406 1.77 -20.56 -5.84
CA ALA A 406 1.36 -21.20 -7.08
C ALA A 406 -0.10 -21.68 -7.07
N ARG A 407 -0.55 -22.28 -5.96
CA ARG A 407 -1.94 -22.73 -5.82
C ARG A 407 -2.94 -21.58 -5.73
N SER A 408 -2.62 -20.55 -4.97
CA SER A 408 -3.48 -19.38 -4.81
C SER A 408 -3.63 -18.62 -6.13
N CYS A 409 -2.57 -18.59 -6.96
CA CYS A 409 -2.60 -18.06 -8.31
C CYS A 409 -3.44 -18.95 -9.23
N PHE A 410 -3.27 -20.27 -9.18
CA PHE A 410 -4.04 -21.24 -9.97
C PHE A 410 -5.54 -21.18 -9.70
N THR A 411 -5.94 -20.95 -8.46
CA THR A 411 -7.37 -20.78 -8.10
C THR A 411 -7.91 -19.37 -8.39
N GLY A 412 -7.08 -18.45 -8.88
CA GLY A 412 -7.46 -17.07 -9.14
C GLY A 412 -7.71 -16.21 -7.90
N ALA A 413 -7.44 -16.73 -6.69
CA ALA A 413 -7.63 -15.97 -5.44
C ALA A 413 -6.63 -14.81 -5.32
N THR A 414 -5.39 -15.05 -5.76
CA THR A 414 -4.27 -14.10 -5.69
C THR A 414 -3.57 -14.06 -7.04
N SER A 415 -3.03 -12.91 -7.43
CA SER A 415 -2.06 -12.79 -8.52
C SER A 415 -0.75 -12.23 -8.00
N ILE A 416 0.35 -12.73 -8.57
CA ILE A 416 1.71 -12.31 -8.23
C ILE A 416 2.31 -11.58 -9.41
N TRP A 417 2.88 -10.42 -9.12
CA TRP A 417 3.45 -9.52 -10.10
C TRP A 417 4.92 -9.25 -9.80
N THR A 418 5.74 -9.12 -10.82
CA THR A 418 7.13 -8.69 -10.69
C THR A 418 7.30 -7.28 -11.23
N MET A 419 8.03 -6.45 -10.51
CA MET A 419 8.44 -5.12 -10.98
C MET A 419 9.92 -5.12 -11.30
N ASP A 420 10.23 -4.75 -12.53
CA ASP A 420 11.60 -4.63 -13.02
C ASP A 420 11.91 -3.17 -13.37
N LEU A 421 13.17 -2.80 -13.19
CA LEU A 421 13.74 -1.53 -13.65
C LEU A 421 14.78 -1.80 -14.73
N GLN A 422 14.58 -1.23 -15.90
CA GLN A 422 15.55 -1.22 -17.01
C GLN A 422 16.20 0.16 -17.06
N GLU A 423 17.51 0.20 -16.84
CA GLU A 423 18.41 1.31 -17.12
C GLU A 423 19.23 0.96 -18.37
N THR A 424 19.85 1.91 -19.04
CA THR A 424 20.45 1.85 -20.38
C THR A 424 21.04 0.49 -20.83
N GLN A 425 21.64 -0.31 -19.95
CA GLN A 425 22.21 -1.63 -20.27
C GLN A 425 21.88 -2.74 -19.26
N ALA A 426 21.16 -2.43 -18.18
CA ALA A 426 20.88 -3.40 -17.13
C ALA A 426 19.39 -3.46 -16.81
N ARG A 427 18.84 -4.67 -16.71
CA ARG A 427 17.52 -4.94 -16.15
C ARG A 427 17.69 -5.52 -14.76
N ARG A 428 17.05 -4.89 -13.77
CA ARG A 428 17.09 -5.32 -12.37
C ARG A 428 15.69 -5.63 -11.87
N LYS A 429 15.54 -6.73 -11.17
CA LYS A 429 14.32 -7.03 -10.42
C LYS A 429 14.27 -6.15 -9.18
N MET A 430 13.18 -5.48 -8.97
CA MET A 430 13.00 -4.53 -7.89
C MET A 430 12.18 -5.11 -6.75
N VAL A 431 10.92 -5.43 -7.02
CA VAL A 431 10.02 -5.99 -6.00
C VAL A 431 9.04 -7.00 -6.63
N THR A 432 8.56 -7.91 -5.80
CA THR A 432 7.43 -8.79 -6.07
C THR A 432 6.20 -8.24 -5.35
N ILE A 433 5.06 -8.23 -6.03
CA ILE A 433 3.81 -7.63 -5.57
C ILE A 433 2.76 -8.73 -5.47
N GLU A 434 2.08 -8.83 -4.33
CA GLU A 434 0.94 -9.70 -4.12
C GLU A 434 -0.36 -8.88 -4.21
N LEU A 435 -1.26 -9.32 -5.05
CA LEU A 435 -2.57 -8.72 -5.26
C LEU A 435 -3.68 -9.74 -4.97
N GLN A 436 -4.58 -9.41 -4.05
CA GLN A 436 -5.80 -10.16 -3.83
C GLN A 436 -6.84 -9.79 -4.89
N ASN A 437 -7.13 -10.70 -5.82
CA ASN A 437 -7.93 -10.40 -7.01
C ASN A 437 -9.37 -9.98 -6.67
N ARG A 438 -10.04 -10.67 -5.75
CA ARG A 438 -11.43 -10.39 -5.39
C ARG A 438 -11.63 -9.04 -4.71
N SER A 439 -10.72 -8.66 -3.83
CA SER A 439 -10.79 -7.39 -3.07
C SER A 439 -10.09 -6.24 -3.79
N LYS A 440 -9.34 -6.52 -4.87
CA LYS A 440 -8.51 -5.56 -5.62
C LYS A 440 -7.50 -4.84 -4.71
N ILE A 441 -6.91 -5.58 -3.76
CA ILE A 441 -5.98 -5.00 -2.77
C ILE A 441 -4.58 -5.53 -3.02
N ILE A 442 -3.62 -4.64 -3.26
CA ILE A 442 -2.20 -4.93 -3.17
C ILE A 442 -1.87 -5.09 -1.69
N CYS A 443 -1.66 -6.33 -1.25
CA CYS A 443 -1.50 -6.68 0.16
C CYS A 443 -0.05 -6.92 0.58
N GLN A 444 0.85 -7.15 -0.37
CA GLN A 444 2.27 -7.29 -0.07
C GLN A 444 3.13 -6.75 -1.23
N VAL A 445 4.21 -6.05 -0.88
CA VAL A 445 5.27 -5.63 -1.80
C VAL A 445 6.61 -5.92 -1.14
N ARG A 446 7.42 -6.79 -1.75
CA ARG A 446 8.69 -7.22 -1.18
C ARG A 446 9.79 -7.28 -2.25
N GLY A 447 10.92 -6.67 -1.94
CA GLY A 447 12.14 -6.79 -2.71
C GLY A 447 13.07 -7.89 -2.19
N LEU A 448 14.31 -7.86 -2.62
CA LEU A 448 15.33 -8.83 -2.27
C LEU A 448 15.36 -9.09 -0.76
N ARG A 449 15.28 -10.40 -0.38
CA ARG A 449 15.26 -10.88 1.01
C ARG A 449 14.15 -10.27 1.86
N ASN A 450 12.98 -10.08 1.26
CA ASN A 450 11.79 -9.51 1.89
C ASN A 450 11.94 -8.04 2.35
N ARG A 451 12.90 -7.27 1.79
CA ARG A 451 12.99 -5.84 2.08
C ARG A 451 11.69 -5.13 1.72
N LYS A 452 11.39 -4.06 2.40
CA LYS A 452 10.31 -3.15 1.99
C LYS A 452 10.61 -2.49 0.65
N ALA A 453 9.55 -2.13 -0.05
CA ALA A 453 9.67 -1.24 -1.20
C ALA A 453 10.17 0.14 -0.75
N THR A 454 11.00 0.75 -1.59
CA THR A 454 11.40 2.15 -1.44
C THR A 454 10.25 3.09 -1.80
N ASP A 455 10.31 4.35 -1.36
CA ASP A 455 9.29 5.35 -1.71
C ASP A 455 9.12 5.47 -3.23
N ARG A 456 10.21 5.40 -3.99
CA ARG A 456 10.16 5.45 -5.46
C ARG A 456 9.47 4.23 -6.08
N GLU A 457 9.74 3.04 -5.57
CA GLU A 457 9.04 1.82 -6.00
C GLU A 457 7.56 1.91 -5.68
N MET A 458 7.21 2.41 -4.51
CA MET A 458 5.81 2.63 -4.11
C MET A 458 5.11 3.68 -4.95
N ASP A 459 5.80 4.75 -5.40
CA ASP A 459 5.21 5.73 -6.32
C ASP A 459 4.83 5.09 -7.67
N VAL A 460 5.68 4.22 -8.21
CA VAL A 460 5.38 3.49 -9.44
C VAL A 460 4.20 2.53 -9.26
N ILE A 461 4.16 1.83 -8.12
CA ILE A 461 3.06 0.92 -7.77
C ILE A 461 1.74 1.69 -7.59
N ARG A 462 1.74 2.85 -6.95
CA ARG A 462 0.53 3.68 -6.80
C ARG A 462 -0.01 4.14 -8.15
N ARG A 463 0.87 4.53 -9.09
CA ARG A 463 0.45 4.88 -10.47
C ARG A 463 -0.23 3.70 -11.19
N TRP A 464 0.31 2.50 -11.04
CA TRP A 464 -0.31 1.29 -11.56
C TRP A 464 -1.64 1.02 -10.87
N ALA A 465 -1.68 1.13 -9.55
CA ALA A 465 -2.89 0.95 -8.76
C ALA A 465 -4.00 1.93 -9.14
N ASP A 466 -3.66 3.21 -9.35
CA ASP A 466 -4.60 4.24 -9.79
C ASP A 466 -5.16 3.92 -11.20
N MET A 467 -4.31 3.43 -12.11
CA MET A 467 -4.72 3.05 -13.47
C MET A 467 -5.69 1.86 -13.49
N GLU A 468 -5.44 0.86 -12.64
CA GLU A 468 -6.21 -0.39 -12.60
C GLU A 468 -7.36 -0.37 -11.55
N GLY A 469 -7.55 0.73 -10.85
CA GLY A 469 -8.54 0.84 -9.77
C GLY A 469 -8.25 -0.10 -8.59
N LEU A 470 -6.96 -0.29 -8.27
CA LEU A 470 -6.49 -1.10 -7.15
C LEU A 470 -6.32 -0.26 -5.89
N THR A 471 -6.49 -0.89 -4.75
CA THR A 471 -6.19 -0.28 -3.45
C THR A 471 -4.86 -0.80 -2.93
N VAL A 472 -3.94 0.09 -2.60
CA VAL A 472 -2.70 -0.29 -1.90
C VAL A 472 -3.00 -0.45 -0.42
N ALA A 473 -2.66 -1.61 0.14
CA ALA A 473 -2.87 -1.82 1.56
C ALA A 473 -2.04 -0.81 2.36
N ALA A 474 -2.67 -0.31 3.34
CA ALA A 474 -2.26 0.83 4.11
C ALA A 474 -1.00 0.65 4.97
N TYR A 475 -0.55 -0.57 5.15
CA TYR A 475 0.66 -0.93 5.90
C TYR A 475 1.89 -1.17 4.99
N LEU A 476 1.77 -0.89 3.69
CA LEU A 476 2.86 -0.99 2.70
C LEU A 476 3.62 0.32 2.56
#